data_254cb33c3961f1e129f5df5d8b8bb996
#
_entry.id   254cb33c3961f1e129f5df5d8b8bb996
#
_cell.length_a   1.000
_cell.length_b   1.000
_cell.length_c   1.000
_cell.angle_alpha   90.00
_cell.angle_beta   90.00
_cell.angle_gamma   90.00
#
_symmetry.space_group_name_H-M   'P 1'
#
loop_
_entity.id
_entity.type
_entity.pdbx_description
1 polymer ?
#
loop_
_entity_poly.entity_id
_entity_poly.type
_entity_poly.pdbx_seq_one_letter_code
_entity_poly.pdbx_strand_id
1 'polypeptide(L)'
;WLKSWYQFAVPDIGRSTLVEQALDWLEANWPTDAAAKDPVLVWGDSRVGNVLYSGFQPVAVLDWEMATLGPREMDAAWMIFAHMVFQELAGLAGLPGLPDFMREEDVKGTYAARTGVDLGDLQWFYVYSGVIWACVFMRTSARRVRFGEIEQPEDVESLFYHGALLKRLIGGEA
;
A
#
# COMPACT_ATOMS: atom_id res chain seq x y z
N TRP A 1 -3.87 8.52 -13.09
CA TRP A 1 -4.89 7.81 -12.32
C TRP A 1 -4.82 8.16 -10.82
N LEU A 2 -3.68 7.94 -10.12
CA LEU A 2 -3.55 8.16 -8.67
C LEU A 2 -3.80 9.63 -8.27
N LYS A 3 -3.23 10.60 -9.01
CA LYS A 3 -3.51 12.03 -8.81
C LYS A 3 -5.00 12.36 -8.97
N SER A 4 -5.66 11.79 -9.97
CA SER A 4 -7.09 12.00 -10.20
C SER A 4 -7.93 11.43 -9.05
N TRP A 5 -7.52 10.29 -8.48
CA TRP A 5 -8.21 9.69 -7.35
C TRP A 5 -8.05 10.53 -6.07
N TYR A 6 -6.84 11.02 -5.80
CA TYR A 6 -6.61 11.97 -4.71
C TYR A 6 -7.48 13.24 -4.88
N GLN A 7 -7.45 13.86 -6.07
CA GLN A 7 -8.25 15.05 -6.36
C GLN A 7 -9.75 14.81 -6.17
N PHE A 8 -10.24 13.61 -6.46
CA PHE A 8 -11.62 13.23 -6.22
C PHE A 8 -11.96 13.11 -4.72
N ALA A 9 -11.00 12.74 -3.87
CA ALA A 9 -11.21 12.63 -2.43
C ALA A 9 -11.15 13.98 -1.69
N VAL A 10 -10.32 14.91 -2.16
CA VAL A 10 -10.05 16.21 -1.50
C VAL A 10 -11.30 17.02 -1.15
N PRO A 11 -12.31 17.21 -2.04
CA PRO A 11 -13.48 18.05 -1.73
C PRO A 11 -14.28 17.57 -0.52
N ASP A 12 -14.24 16.27 -0.24
CA ASP A 12 -15.08 15.66 0.79
C ASP A 12 -14.43 15.64 2.18
N ILE A 13 -13.09 15.68 2.25
CA ILE A 13 -12.38 15.46 3.53
C ILE A 13 -11.22 16.43 3.78
N GLY A 14 -10.70 17.08 2.76
CA GLY A 14 -9.57 18.00 2.83
C GLY A 14 -8.31 17.54 2.10
N ARG A 15 -7.30 18.43 2.07
CA ARG A 15 -6.00 18.18 1.42
C ARG A 15 -5.01 17.58 2.42
N SER A 16 -4.08 16.77 1.91
CA SER A 16 -2.94 16.25 2.68
C SER A 16 -1.63 16.68 2.03
N THR A 17 -0.82 17.42 2.77
CA THR A 17 0.54 17.79 2.34
C THR A 17 1.41 16.55 2.13
N LEU A 18 1.26 15.54 2.98
CA LEU A 18 2.00 14.28 2.88
C LEU A 18 1.68 13.54 1.58
N VAL A 19 0.39 13.43 1.22
CA VAL A 19 0.00 12.78 -0.04
C VAL A 19 0.51 13.56 -1.25
N GLU A 20 0.48 14.89 -1.21
CA GLU A 20 1.00 15.73 -2.29
C GLU A 20 2.51 15.55 -2.46
N GLN A 21 3.27 15.58 -1.37
CA GLN A 21 4.70 15.29 -1.37
C GLN A 21 5.02 13.88 -1.90
N ALA A 22 4.23 12.88 -1.49
CA ALA A 22 4.41 11.52 -1.98
C ALA A 22 4.09 11.38 -3.48
N LEU A 23 3.08 12.10 -3.97
CA LEU A 23 2.77 12.15 -5.41
C LEU A 23 3.89 12.81 -6.23
N ASP A 24 4.47 13.89 -5.72
CA ASP A 24 5.62 14.55 -6.36
C ASP A 24 6.86 13.66 -6.33
N TRP A 25 7.08 12.95 -5.21
CA TRP A 25 8.16 11.98 -5.08
C TRP A 25 8.01 10.83 -6.10
N LEU A 26 6.79 10.29 -6.27
CA LEU A 26 6.50 9.23 -7.25
C LEU A 26 6.78 9.67 -8.69
N GLU A 27 6.47 10.92 -9.03
CA GLU A 27 6.79 11.45 -10.36
C GLU A 27 8.30 11.61 -10.57
N ALA A 28 9.01 12.13 -9.55
CA ALA A 28 10.45 12.35 -9.63
C ALA A 28 11.26 11.04 -9.68
N ASN A 29 10.72 9.95 -9.11
CA ASN A 29 11.40 8.66 -8.97
C ASN A 29 10.72 7.55 -9.81
N TRP A 30 10.20 7.86 -10.99
CA TRP A 30 9.49 6.90 -11.84
C TRP A 30 10.30 5.61 -12.07
N PRO A 31 9.73 4.40 -11.86
CA PRO A 31 10.42 3.12 -11.90
C PRO A 31 10.64 2.65 -13.35
N THR A 32 11.55 3.28 -14.07
CA THR A 32 11.77 3.10 -15.52
C THR A 32 11.98 1.64 -15.91
N ASP A 33 12.76 0.90 -15.12
CA ASP A 33 13.10 -0.50 -15.42
C ASP A 33 11.89 -1.43 -15.24
N ALA A 34 11.08 -1.22 -14.21
CA ALA A 34 9.85 -1.98 -14.00
C ALA A 34 8.78 -1.62 -15.04
N ALA A 35 8.66 -0.33 -15.37
CA ALA A 35 7.71 0.18 -16.36
C ALA A 35 8.04 -0.26 -17.80
N ALA A 36 9.31 -0.61 -18.10
CA ALA A 36 9.74 -1.10 -19.41
C ALA A 36 9.43 -2.60 -19.62
N LYS A 37 9.09 -3.34 -18.57
CA LYS A 37 8.74 -4.77 -18.66
C LYS A 37 7.31 -4.94 -19.17
N ASP A 38 7.04 -6.10 -19.76
CA ASP A 38 5.66 -6.47 -20.15
C ASP A 38 4.75 -6.52 -18.90
N PRO A 39 3.58 -5.85 -18.96
CA PRO A 39 2.66 -5.86 -17.84
C PRO A 39 2.07 -7.25 -17.62
N VAL A 40 1.83 -7.59 -16.36
CA VAL A 40 1.16 -8.82 -15.94
C VAL A 40 -0.18 -8.50 -15.30
N LEU A 41 -1.03 -9.52 -15.09
CA LEU A 41 -2.20 -9.37 -14.25
C LEU A 41 -1.75 -9.15 -12.81
N VAL A 42 -2.11 -8.01 -12.26
CA VAL A 42 -1.89 -7.62 -10.87
C VAL A 42 -3.21 -7.77 -10.12
N TRP A 43 -3.18 -8.41 -8.95
CA TRP A 43 -4.35 -8.58 -8.09
C TRP A 43 -4.81 -7.25 -7.46
N GLY A 44 -3.84 -6.42 -7.03
CA GLY A 44 -4.06 -5.06 -6.55
C GLY A 44 -4.26 -4.94 -5.04
N ASP A 45 -5.03 -5.81 -4.38
CA ASP A 45 -5.14 -5.90 -2.92
C ASP A 45 -4.56 -7.23 -2.40
N SER A 46 -3.30 -7.48 -2.74
CA SER A 46 -2.55 -8.68 -2.44
C SER A 46 -2.14 -8.74 -0.97
N ARG A 47 -3.03 -9.16 -0.09
CA ARG A 47 -2.78 -9.32 1.34
C ARG A 47 -3.31 -10.66 1.87
N VAL A 48 -2.69 -11.14 2.94
CA VAL A 48 -3.01 -12.44 3.57
C VAL A 48 -4.50 -12.56 3.94
N GLY A 49 -5.14 -11.44 4.32
CA GLY A 49 -6.56 -11.41 4.68
C GLY A 49 -7.52 -11.68 3.50
N ASN A 50 -7.05 -11.54 2.26
CA ASN A 50 -7.82 -11.79 1.05
C ASN A 50 -7.55 -13.19 0.44
N VAL A 51 -6.95 -14.09 1.23
CA VAL A 51 -6.69 -15.48 0.84
C VAL A 51 -7.48 -16.41 1.75
N LEU A 52 -8.21 -17.35 1.17
CA LEU A 52 -8.83 -18.44 1.91
C LEU A 52 -7.85 -19.59 2.07
N TYR A 53 -7.82 -20.17 3.27
CA TYR A 53 -6.93 -21.27 3.62
C TYR A 53 -7.71 -22.48 4.09
N SER A 54 -7.20 -23.67 3.76
CA SER A 54 -7.63 -24.94 4.34
C SER A 54 -6.37 -25.67 4.82
N GLY A 55 -6.26 -25.91 6.14
CA GLY A 55 -5.07 -26.52 6.74
C GLY A 55 -3.77 -25.80 6.37
N PHE A 56 -3.74 -24.47 6.45
CA PHE A 56 -2.62 -23.59 6.05
C PHE A 56 -2.27 -23.59 4.55
N GLN A 57 -3.05 -24.27 3.71
CA GLN A 57 -2.87 -24.22 2.25
C GLN A 57 -3.79 -23.17 1.67
N PRO A 58 -3.31 -22.25 0.81
CA PRO A 58 -4.17 -21.31 0.11
C PRO A 58 -5.06 -22.07 -0.89
N VAL A 59 -6.37 -21.85 -0.80
CA VAL A 59 -7.37 -22.53 -1.66
C VAL A 59 -8.14 -21.56 -2.54
N ALA A 60 -8.18 -20.27 -2.22
CA ALA A 60 -8.77 -19.25 -3.07
C ALA A 60 -8.17 -17.87 -2.76
N VAL A 61 -8.17 -17.01 -3.77
CA VAL A 61 -7.79 -15.60 -3.69
C VAL A 61 -9.04 -14.77 -3.97
N LEU A 62 -9.33 -13.82 -3.09
CA LEU A 62 -10.53 -12.99 -3.08
C LEU A 62 -10.19 -11.54 -3.39
N ASP A 63 -11.22 -10.72 -3.57
CA ASP A 63 -11.15 -9.26 -3.65
C ASP A 63 -10.29 -8.76 -4.82
N TRP A 64 -10.78 -9.05 -6.02
CA TRP A 64 -10.15 -8.69 -7.29
C TRP A 64 -10.60 -7.31 -7.83
N GLU A 65 -11.28 -6.49 -7.01
CA GLU A 65 -11.84 -5.22 -7.48
C GLU A 65 -10.76 -4.21 -7.93
N MET A 66 -9.53 -4.35 -7.42
CA MET A 66 -8.38 -3.53 -7.80
C MET A 66 -7.52 -4.17 -8.91
N ALA A 67 -7.94 -5.30 -9.46
CA ALA A 67 -7.14 -6.02 -10.47
C ALA A 67 -6.92 -5.17 -11.73
N THR A 68 -5.68 -5.19 -12.21
CA THR A 68 -5.27 -4.42 -13.38
C THR A 68 -4.10 -5.09 -14.11
N LEU A 69 -3.69 -4.52 -15.23
CA LEU A 69 -2.42 -4.86 -15.87
C LEU A 69 -1.35 -3.86 -15.41
N GLY A 70 -0.23 -4.37 -14.91
CA GLY A 70 0.85 -3.55 -14.38
C GLY A 70 2.13 -4.32 -14.08
N PRO A 71 3.13 -3.65 -13.50
CA PRO A 71 4.36 -4.29 -13.03
C PRO A 71 4.05 -5.31 -11.92
N ARG A 72 4.68 -6.48 -11.99
CA ARG A 72 4.52 -7.53 -10.99
C ARG A 72 4.99 -7.14 -9.58
N GLU A 73 5.85 -6.15 -9.52
CA GLU A 73 6.35 -5.54 -8.30
C GLU A 73 5.22 -4.95 -7.45
N MET A 74 4.11 -4.53 -8.06
CA MET A 74 2.96 -3.94 -7.37
C MET A 74 2.38 -4.88 -6.31
N ASP A 75 2.11 -6.14 -6.65
CA ASP A 75 1.52 -7.10 -5.71
C ASP A 75 2.48 -7.50 -4.59
N ALA A 76 3.76 -7.73 -4.92
CA ALA A 76 4.77 -8.06 -3.93
C ALA A 76 4.97 -6.90 -2.93
N ALA A 77 5.08 -5.68 -3.44
CA ALA A 77 5.24 -4.49 -2.61
C ALA A 77 4.00 -4.22 -1.75
N TRP A 78 2.80 -4.38 -2.31
CA TRP A 78 1.55 -4.21 -1.54
C TRP A 78 1.49 -5.16 -0.35
N MET A 79 1.83 -6.44 -0.54
CA MET A 79 1.83 -7.46 0.51
C MET A 79 2.82 -7.11 1.63
N ILE A 80 4.06 -6.71 1.27
CA ILE A 80 5.09 -6.31 2.22
C ILE A 80 4.68 -5.02 2.93
N PHE A 81 4.23 -4.00 2.19
CA PHE A 81 3.79 -2.71 2.75
C PHE A 81 2.64 -2.89 3.75
N ALA A 82 1.63 -3.68 3.40
CA ALA A 82 0.52 -3.98 4.31
C ALA A 82 1.03 -4.60 5.62
N HIS A 83 2.01 -5.51 5.53
CA HIS A 83 2.62 -6.11 6.71
C HIS A 83 3.40 -5.07 7.54
N MET A 84 4.18 -4.20 6.91
CA MET A 84 4.88 -3.10 7.61
C MET A 84 3.90 -2.24 8.41
N VAL A 85 2.77 -1.85 7.82
CA VAL A 85 1.72 -1.08 8.50
C VAL A 85 1.15 -1.85 9.70
N PHE A 86 0.84 -3.13 9.53
CA PHE A 86 0.32 -3.95 10.64
C PHE A 86 1.34 -4.17 11.75
N GLN A 87 2.65 -4.24 11.44
CA GLN A 87 3.70 -4.30 12.47
C GLN A 87 3.76 -2.99 13.29
N GLU A 88 3.67 -1.83 12.64
CA GLU A 88 3.62 -0.55 13.35
C GLU A 88 2.38 -0.46 14.25
N LEU A 89 1.21 -0.85 13.75
CA LEU A 89 -0.02 -0.86 14.53
C LEU A 89 0.06 -1.82 15.73
N ALA A 90 0.67 -3.00 15.55
CA ALA A 90 0.91 -3.93 16.65
C ALA A 90 1.82 -3.30 17.72
N GLY A 91 2.90 -2.62 17.32
CA GLY A 91 3.79 -1.91 18.22
C GLY A 91 3.08 -0.80 18.99
N LEU A 92 2.26 0.01 18.32
CA LEU A 92 1.44 1.05 18.98
C LEU A 92 0.43 0.46 19.99
N ALA A 93 -0.08 -0.74 19.73
CA ALA A 93 -0.97 -1.46 20.63
C ALA A 93 -0.23 -2.25 21.73
N GLY A 94 1.11 -2.19 21.80
CA GLY A 94 1.92 -2.95 22.75
C GLY A 94 1.94 -4.46 22.49
N LEU A 95 1.64 -4.88 21.24
CA LEU A 95 1.63 -6.27 20.82
C LEU A 95 2.98 -6.64 20.18
N PRO A 96 3.43 -7.91 20.27
CA PRO A 96 4.72 -8.34 19.73
C PRO A 96 4.78 -8.32 18.19
N GLY A 97 3.63 -8.32 17.52
CA GLY A 97 3.57 -8.44 16.07
C GLY A 97 4.13 -9.77 15.53
N LEU A 98 4.54 -9.76 14.28
CA LEU A 98 5.17 -10.88 13.56
C LEU A 98 6.39 -10.37 12.76
N PRO A 99 7.50 -9.96 13.42
CA PRO A 99 8.60 -9.25 12.77
C PRO A 99 9.34 -10.10 11.72
N ASP A 100 9.29 -11.43 11.85
CA ASP A 100 9.93 -12.36 10.93
C ASP A 100 9.01 -12.85 9.81
N PHE A 101 7.78 -12.34 9.73
CA PHE A 101 6.82 -12.68 8.69
C PHE A 101 6.82 -11.63 7.58
N MET A 102 6.76 -12.05 6.32
CA MET A 102 6.70 -11.16 5.13
C MET A 102 7.85 -10.15 5.04
N ARG A 103 9.04 -10.49 5.51
CA ARG A 103 10.23 -9.64 5.30
C ARG A 103 10.50 -9.51 3.80
N GLU A 104 10.96 -8.35 3.38
CA GLU A 104 11.22 -8.07 1.97
C GLU A 104 12.13 -9.12 1.33
N GLU A 105 13.25 -9.46 1.99
CA GLU A 105 14.21 -10.43 1.49
C GLU A 105 13.60 -11.83 1.31
N ASP A 106 12.72 -12.26 2.21
CA ASP A 106 12.06 -13.58 2.14
C ASP A 106 11.02 -13.62 1.01
N VAL A 107 10.24 -12.55 0.85
CA VAL A 107 9.24 -12.43 -0.23
C VAL A 107 9.95 -12.38 -1.58
N LYS A 108 10.96 -11.53 -1.75
CA LYS A 108 11.75 -11.41 -2.98
C LYS A 108 12.47 -12.71 -3.32
N GLY A 109 13.13 -13.32 -2.34
CA GLY A 109 13.84 -14.60 -2.51
C GLY A 109 12.89 -15.72 -2.91
N THR A 110 11.71 -15.83 -2.25
CA THR A 110 10.70 -16.82 -2.59
C THR A 110 10.13 -16.59 -3.99
N TYR A 111 9.85 -15.34 -4.34
CA TYR A 111 9.35 -14.95 -5.67
C TYR A 111 10.36 -15.33 -6.76
N ALA A 112 11.63 -14.95 -6.59
CA ALA A 112 12.69 -15.28 -7.53
C ALA A 112 12.89 -16.79 -7.69
N ALA A 113 12.89 -17.55 -6.59
CA ALA A 113 13.00 -19.00 -6.62
C ALA A 113 11.85 -19.70 -7.37
N ARG A 114 10.64 -19.13 -7.33
CA ARG A 114 9.45 -19.69 -7.96
C ARG A 114 9.27 -19.29 -9.41
N THR A 115 9.69 -18.08 -9.77
CA THR A 115 9.40 -17.48 -11.08
C THR A 115 10.64 -17.27 -11.95
N GLY A 116 11.83 -17.33 -11.37
CA GLY A 116 13.07 -16.94 -12.04
C GLY A 116 13.24 -15.43 -12.22
N VAL A 117 12.38 -14.61 -11.61
CA VAL A 117 12.37 -13.14 -11.79
C VAL A 117 12.82 -12.44 -10.52
N ASP A 118 13.83 -11.58 -10.62
CA ASP A 118 14.18 -10.62 -9.57
C ASP A 118 13.25 -9.41 -9.63
N LEU A 119 12.66 -9.07 -8.49
CA LEU A 119 11.77 -7.91 -8.35
C LEU A 119 12.55 -6.57 -8.25
N GLY A 120 13.86 -6.62 -7.96
CA GLY A 120 14.67 -5.41 -7.82
C GLY A 120 14.29 -4.55 -6.62
N ASP A 121 14.38 -3.23 -6.78
CA ASP A 121 13.99 -2.25 -5.76
C ASP A 121 12.46 -2.06 -5.73
N LEU A 122 11.87 -2.13 -4.54
CA LEU A 122 10.43 -1.98 -4.33
C LEU A 122 10.04 -0.62 -3.72
N GLN A 123 10.99 0.27 -3.47
CA GLN A 123 10.76 1.55 -2.78
C GLN A 123 9.65 2.37 -3.44
N TRP A 124 9.66 2.50 -4.75
CA TRP A 124 8.62 3.24 -5.49
C TRP A 124 7.23 2.65 -5.26
N PHE A 125 7.15 1.33 -5.26
CA PHE A 125 5.87 0.61 -5.10
C PHE A 125 5.35 0.67 -3.67
N TYR A 126 6.23 0.81 -2.66
CA TYR A 126 5.81 1.07 -1.28
C TYR A 126 5.18 2.46 -1.15
N VAL A 127 5.82 3.50 -1.70
CA VAL A 127 5.25 4.85 -1.71
C VAL A 127 3.92 4.88 -2.46
N TYR A 128 3.84 4.21 -3.62
CA TYR A 128 2.61 4.05 -4.39
C TYR A 128 1.50 3.39 -3.56
N SER A 129 1.79 2.30 -2.86
CA SER A 129 0.85 1.62 -1.97
C SER A 129 0.39 2.55 -0.84
N GLY A 130 1.30 3.30 -0.23
CA GLY A 130 0.98 4.26 0.83
C GLY A 130 0.04 5.37 0.37
N VAL A 131 0.21 5.89 -0.84
CA VAL A 131 -0.70 6.89 -1.40
C VAL A 131 -2.09 6.29 -1.69
N ILE A 132 -2.16 5.05 -2.19
CA ILE A 132 -3.45 4.36 -2.36
C ILE A 132 -4.16 4.20 -1.03
N TRP A 133 -3.47 3.72 0.01
CA TRP A 133 -4.04 3.57 1.34
C TRP A 133 -4.54 4.91 1.90
N ALA A 134 -3.80 6.00 1.71
CA ALA A 134 -4.25 7.33 2.11
C ALA A 134 -5.55 7.72 1.39
N CYS A 135 -5.66 7.52 0.08
CA CYS A 135 -6.88 7.78 -0.68
C CYS A 135 -8.07 6.93 -0.18
N VAL A 136 -7.84 5.64 0.14
CA VAL A 136 -8.87 4.77 0.73
C VAL A 136 -9.34 5.31 2.08
N PHE A 137 -8.41 5.68 2.98
CA PHE A 137 -8.76 6.28 4.27
C PHE A 137 -9.52 7.61 4.12
N MET A 138 -9.11 8.47 3.20
CA MET A 138 -9.83 9.71 2.90
C MET A 138 -11.28 9.42 2.46
N ARG A 139 -11.48 8.50 1.51
CA ARG A 139 -12.81 8.16 0.99
C ARG A 139 -13.70 7.48 2.02
N THR A 140 -13.16 6.53 2.77
CA THR A 140 -13.92 5.84 3.82
C THR A 140 -14.28 6.79 4.96
N SER A 141 -13.37 7.69 5.36
CA SER A 141 -13.62 8.68 6.39
C SER A 141 -14.61 9.76 5.94
N ALA A 142 -14.53 10.24 4.69
CA ALA A 142 -15.52 11.16 4.12
C ALA A 142 -16.94 10.55 4.18
N ARG A 143 -17.07 9.26 3.85
CA ARG A 143 -18.34 8.55 4.02
C ARG A 143 -18.79 8.54 5.49
N ARG A 144 -17.89 8.22 6.43
CA ARG A 144 -18.21 8.19 7.87
C ARG A 144 -18.63 9.56 8.40
N VAL A 145 -17.97 10.64 7.97
CA VAL A 145 -18.39 12.02 8.28
C VAL A 145 -19.79 12.29 7.75
N ARG A 146 -20.06 11.95 6.49
CA ARG A 146 -21.36 12.16 5.85
C ARG A 146 -22.51 11.44 6.58
N PHE A 147 -22.24 10.27 7.18
CA PHE A 147 -23.23 9.51 7.95
C PHE A 147 -23.22 9.85 9.46
N GLY A 148 -22.42 10.82 9.90
CA GLY A 148 -22.35 11.25 11.30
C GLY A 148 -21.70 10.24 12.22
N GLU A 149 -20.90 9.30 11.69
CA GLU A 149 -20.17 8.29 12.45
C GLU A 149 -18.90 8.86 13.11
N ILE A 150 -18.30 9.88 12.49
CA ILE A 150 -17.15 10.65 12.99
C ILE A 150 -17.35 12.13 12.67
N GLU A 151 -16.69 13.01 13.42
CA GLU A 151 -16.58 14.43 13.09
C GLU A 151 -15.60 14.66 11.94
N GLN A 152 -15.76 15.82 11.26
CA GLN A 152 -14.79 16.26 10.25
C GLN A 152 -13.42 16.44 10.91
N PRO A 153 -12.35 15.75 10.45
CA PRO A 153 -11.03 15.92 11.04
C PRO A 153 -10.49 17.34 10.76
N GLU A 154 -9.84 17.94 11.77
CA GLU A 154 -9.10 19.19 11.60
C GLU A 154 -7.85 18.98 10.72
N ASP A 155 -7.20 17.84 10.87
CA ASP A 155 -6.07 17.38 10.06
C ASP A 155 -6.40 16.04 9.41
N VAL A 156 -6.46 16.03 8.07
CA VAL A 156 -6.73 14.83 7.30
C VAL A 156 -5.65 13.74 7.48
N GLU A 157 -4.42 14.14 7.79
CA GLU A 157 -3.33 13.19 8.00
C GLU A 157 -3.48 12.36 9.28
N SER A 158 -4.29 12.83 10.24
CA SER A 158 -4.65 12.05 11.44
C SER A 158 -5.43 10.77 11.12
N LEU A 159 -5.98 10.66 9.91
CA LEU A 159 -6.65 9.46 9.41
C LEU A 159 -5.68 8.37 8.94
N PHE A 160 -4.42 8.72 8.73
CA PHE A 160 -3.44 7.83 8.09
C PHE A 160 -2.63 7.05 9.14
N TYR A 161 -3.10 5.87 9.51
CA TYR A 161 -2.36 5.00 10.44
C TYR A 161 -0.93 4.67 9.97
N HIS A 162 -0.68 4.74 8.66
CA HIS A 162 0.62 4.52 8.01
C HIS A 162 1.37 5.83 7.67
N GLY A 163 0.89 6.98 8.14
CA GLY A 163 1.46 8.29 7.78
C GLY A 163 2.94 8.43 8.15
N ALA A 164 3.34 7.93 9.32
CA ALA A 164 4.74 7.93 9.73
C ALA A 164 5.62 7.06 8.82
N LEU A 165 5.14 5.87 8.44
CA LEU A 165 5.82 5.00 7.48
C LEU A 165 5.97 5.70 6.12
N LEU A 166 4.90 6.29 5.59
CA LEU A 166 4.95 6.99 4.31
C LEU A 166 5.96 8.15 4.32
N LYS A 167 6.04 8.92 5.44
CA LYS A 167 7.05 9.98 5.62
C LYS A 167 8.48 9.43 5.54
N ARG A 168 8.78 8.32 6.21
CA ARG A 168 10.10 7.66 6.14
C ARG A 168 10.42 7.18 4.72
N LEU A 169 9.45 6.56 4.05
CA LEU A 169 9.62 6.04 2.69
C LEU A 169 10.00 7.15 1.69
N ILE A 170 9.36 8.31 1.72
CA ILE A 170 9.72 9.43 0.84
C ILE A 170 10.98 10.18 1.28
N GLY A 171 11.35 10.12 2.58
CA GLY A 171 12.57 10.70 3.12
C GLY A 171 13.83 9.87 2.91
N GLY A 172 13.71 8.63 2.42
CA GLY A 172 14.83 7.71 2.24
C GLY A 172 15.35 7.07 3.55
N GLU A 173 14.54 7.07 4.60
CA GLU A 173 14.85 6.52 5.93
C GLU A 173 14.01 5.23 6.19
N ALA A 174 14.01 4.31 5.25
CA ALA A 174 13.26 3.05 5.34
C ALA A 174 14.13 1.88 5.82
#